data_b32e4abf46f25e089b5b13bdd64ee3cf
#
_entry.id   b32e4abf46f25e089b5b13bdd64ee3cf
#
_cell.length_a   1.000
_cell.length_b   1.000
_cell.length_c   1.000
_cell.angle_alpha   90.00
_cell.angle_beta   90.00
_cell.angle_gamma   90.00
#
_symmetry.space_group_name_H-M   'P 1'
#
loop_
_entity.id
_entity.type
_entity.pdbx_description
1 polymer ?
#
loop_
_entity_poly.entity_id
_entity_poly.type
_entity_poly.pdbx_seq_one_letter_code
_entity_poly.pdbx_strand_id
1 'polypeptide(L)'
;MKTRLASRGAIAWGWIAALMMLAAPAHAEKRVALVIGNNDYKNVPKLQKAVNDARTMGDTLKQLGFSVMVAENQTRQQFSQTLLAFDNAVEAGDTAFFFYAGHGFEIAGQNYLLPTDVPAATEGQEELVRDASVLADRIVERLQNKKVRTSILVFDACRNNPFERSGTRAVGGGGGLAPMAQLPEGVSSVFSAGYKQTALDRLSSDDASPNSVFTRTFAKELLQPGENLVEVAQHTRRLVSEMAETIGHKQIPAYSDQMVDNVFLNGAAKETTKETTKETKPAEPPQKLAALPPVSVPRTAPPNDSINAPIAMFSRHNGGWTVVFSIVDPALGISWRMGDNGEFRETGFLDTLDPRTRKRMPNPAIELAGDAPAATIQIRYVDASGEMQGPFPIRFDPEAALIHDQRKILDMTATSWLSFREFNGLLVYYTHLMSYRCAIREVRIGIDSAVPNQVLKMPSCDMSDPSAIPYEAKPYLKLAPATQFVSVELTYRDGSVSEIKSFRSANRSNN
;
A
#
# COMPACT_ATOMS: atom_id res chain seq x y z
N MET A 1 -84.26 20.26 -10.66
CA MET A 1 -83.44 19.62 -9.62
C MET A 1 -82.44 18.65 -10.28
N LYS A 2 -81.26 19.10 -10.57
CA LYS A 2 -80.14 18.25 -11.09
C LYS A 2 -78.89 18.65 -10.35
N THR A 3 -78.47 17.88 -9.42
CA THR A 3 -77.33 18.05 -8.56
C THR A 3 -76.05 17.51 -9.22
N ARG A 4 -75.00 18.27 -9.05
CA ARG A 4 -73.63 18.07 -9.51
C ARG A 4 -72.96 16.90 -8.79
N LEU A 5 -72.30 16.03 -9.55
CA LEU A 5 -71.25 15.16 -9.08
C LEU A 5 -70.22 15.01 -10.22
N ALA A 6 -69.13 15.76 -10.13
CA ALA A 6 -67.93 15.52 -10.92
C ALA A 6 -66.78 16.27 -10.28
N SER A 7 -65.70 15.62 -10.02
CA SER A 7 -64.30 16.08 -9.72
C SER A 7 -63.71 15.66 -8.36
N ARG A 8 -63.41 14.37 -8.21
CA ARG A 8 -62.47 13.89 -7.18
C ARG A 8 -61.52 12.80 -7.65
N GLY A 9 -61.47 12.46 -8.98
CA GLY A 9 -60.66 11.40 -9.51
C GLY A 9 -59.31 11.78 -10.17
N ALA A 10 -59.05 13.08 -10.39
CA ALA A 10 -57.91 13.48 -11.23
C ALA A 10 -56.61 13.82 -10.46
N ILE A 11 -56.63 13.92 -9.14
CA ILE A 11 -55.45 14.34 -8.34
C ILE A 11 -54.63 13.15 -7.86
N ALA A 12 -55.21 11.95 -7.73
CA ALA A 12 -54.49 10.78 -7.22
C ALA A 12 -53.56 10.12 -8.25
N TRP A 13 -53.74 10.32 -9.54
CA TRP A 13 -52.90 9.72 -10.58
C TRP A 13 -51.65 10.53 -10.91
N GLY A 14 -51.61 11.81 -10.57
CA GLY A 14 -50.43 12.68 -10.79
C GLY A 14 -49.28 12.38 -9.83
N TRP A 15 -49.55 11.89 -8.63
CA TRP A 15 -48.50 11.60 -7.62
C TRP A 15 -47.84 10.23 -7.82
N ILE A 16 -48.53 9.25 -8.44
CA ILE A 16 -47.94 7.94 -8.74
C ILE A 16 -47.01 8.00 -9.95
N ALA A 17 -47.25 8.88 -10.93
CA ALA A 17 -46.37 9.08 -12.08
C ALA A 17 -45.11 9.89 -11.70
N ALA A 18 -45.14 10.79 -10.70
CA ALA A 18 -44.00 11.54 -10.24
C ALA A 18 -43.03 10.71 -9.37
N LEU A 19 -43.46 9.61 -8.75
CA LEU A 19 -42.62 8.74 -7.93
C LEU A 19 -41.84 7.71 -8.74
N MET A 20 -42.19 7.48 -10.01
CA MET A 20 -41.48 6.54 -10.91
C MET A 20 -40.27 7.17 -11.68
N MET A 21 -40.03 8.49 -11.58
CA MET A 21 -38.96 9.16 -12.31
C MET A 21 -37.64 9.37 -11.53
N LEU A 22 -37.52 8.84 -10.31
CA LEU A 22 -36.31 8.98 -9.49
C LEU A 22 -35.58 7.66 -9.22
N ALA A 23 -35.88 6.59 -9.95
CA ALA A 23 -35.01 5.44 -9.98
C ALA A 23 -33.89 5.73 -10.99
N ALA A 24 -32.83 6.43 -10.56
CA ALA A 24 -31.57 6.36 -11.27
C ALA A 24 -31.22 4.87 -11.44
N PRO A 25 -30.83 4.41 -12.64
CA PRO A 25 -30.41 3.02 -12.82
C PRO A 25 -29.28 2.76 -11.82
N ALA A 26 -29.54 1.90 -10.83
CA ALA A 26 -28.47 1.35 -10.02
C ALA A 26 -27.56 0.61 -11.00
N HIS A 27 -26.43 1.21 -11.37
CA HIS A 27 -25.40 0.51 -12.13
C HIS A 27 -25.02 -0.72 -11.30
N ALA A 28 -25.35 -1.89 -11.78
CA ALA A 28 -24.93 -3.14 -11.15
C ALA A 28 -23.40 -3.16 -11.21
N GLU A 29 -22.76 -3.26 -10.06
CA GLU A 29 -21.32 -3.36 -9.92
C GLU A 29 -20.79 -4.51 -10.79
N LYS A 30 -19.95 -4.16 -11.77
CA LYS A 30 -19.26 -5.15 -12.58
C LYS A 30 -17.98 -5.60 -11.88
N ARG A 31 -17.61 -6.85 -12.12
CA ARG A 31 -16.32 -7.40 -11.73
C ARG A 31 -15.48 -7.61 -12.99
N VAL A 32 -14.40 -6.87 -13.15
CA VAL A 32 -13.53 -6.91 -14.33
C VAL A 32 -12.13 -7.30 -13.91
N ALA A 33 -11.52 -8.24 -14.62
CA ALA A 33 -10.17 -8.70 -14.31
C ALA A 33 -9.25 -8.67 -15.52
N LEU A 34 -7.99 -8.28 -15.29
CA LEU A 34 -6.88 -8.46 -16.19
C LEU A 34 -5.85 -9.38 -15.55
N VAL A 35 -5.50 -10.45 -16.25
CA VAL A 35 -4.57 -11.49 -15.80
C VAL A 35 -3.47 -11.65 -16.82
N ILE A 36 -2.20 -11.43 -16.43
CA ILE A 36 -1.05 -11.48 -17.32
C ILE A 36 -0.05 -12.52 -16.83
N GLY A 37 0.43 -13.37 -17.73
CA GLY A 37 1.49 -14.34 -17.47
C GLY A 37 2.59 -14.30 -18.52
N ASN A 38 3.83 -14.09 -18.10
CA ASN A 38 5.00 -13.98 -18.99
C ASN A 38 6.04 -15.08 -18.70
N ASN A 39 6.22 -16.01 -19.65
CA ASN A 39 7.24 -17.06 -19.62
C ASN A 39 8.40 -16.79 -20.59
N ASP A 40 8.08 -16.36 -21.82
CA ASP A 40 8.98 -16.39 -22.98
C ASP A 40 9.82 -15.12 -23.11
N TYR A 41 10.60 -14.84 -22.10
CA TYR A 41 11.54 -13.72 -22.13
C TYR A 41 12.65 -13.94 -23.16
N LYS A 42 13.00 -12.87 -23.89
CA LYS A 42 14.00 -12.91 -24.96
C LYS A 42 15.42 -12.71 -24.44
N ASN A 43 15.62 -11.82 -23.49
CA ASN A 43 16.93 -11.33 -23.08
C ASN A 43 17.26 -11.59 -21.59
N VAL A 44 16.31 -12.16 -20.85
CA VAL A 44 16.47 -12.59 -19.45
C VAL A 44 16.00 -14.04 -19.33
N PRO A 45 16.30 -14.77 -18.25
CA PRO A 45 15.91 -16.18 -18.09
C PRO A 45 14.41 -16.38 -18.29
N LYS A 46 14.06 -17.43 -19.06
CA LYS A 46 12.66 -17.83 -19.25
C LYS A 46 12.09 -18.42 -17.98
N LEU A 47 10.78 -18.21 -17.77
CA LEU A 47 10.00 -18.84 -16.71
C LEU A 47 9.21 -20.03 -17.28
N GLN A 48 8.68 -20.87 -16.40
CA GLN A 48 7.97 -22.09 -16.82
C GLN A 48 6.50 -22.09 -16.44
N LYS A 49 6.12 -21.37 -15.38
CA LYS A 49 4.79 -21.48 -14.76
C LYS A 49 3.92 -20.22 -14.83
N ALA A 50 4.49 -19.06 -15.10
CA ALA A 50 3.77 -17.80 -15.05
C ALA A 50 2.54 -17.75 -16.00
N VAL A 51 2.62 -18.35 -17.19
CA VAL A 51 1.47 -18.48 -18.10
C VAL A 51 0.40 -19.39 -17.52
N ASN A 52 0.77 -20.51 -16.91
CA ASN A 52 -0.19 -21.38 -16.22
C ASN A 52 -0.82 -20.73 -15.01
N ASP A 53 -0.04 -19.92 -14.26
CA ASP A 53 -0.54 -19.15 -13.13
C ASP A 53 -1.61 -18.15 -13.59
N ALA A 54 -1.36 -17.45 -14.69
CA ALA A 54 -2.35 -16.55 -15.29
C ALA A 54 -3.62 -17.28 -15.73
N ARG A 55 -3.50 -18.44 -16.36
CA ARG A 55 -4.66 -19.26 -16.76
C ARG A 55 -5.48 -19.71 -15.56
N THR A 56 -4.81 -20.28 -14.56
CA THR A 56 -5.47 -20.74 -13.31
C THR A 56 -6.18 -19.58 -12.60
N MET A 57 -5.52 -18.44 -12.47
CA MET A 57 -6.13 -17.26 -11.86
C MET A 57 -7.31 -16.75 -12.69
N GLY A 58 -7.17 -16.74 -14.03
CA GLY A 58 -8.25 -16.36 -14.93
C GLY A 58 -9.49 -17.23 -14.76
N ASP A 59 -9.31 -18.56 -14.66
CA ASP A 59 -10.43 -19.48 -14.47
C ASP A 59 -11.04 -19.37 -13.06
N THR A 60 -10.23 -19.13 -12.04
CA THR A 60 -10.69 -18.85 -10.68
C THR A 60 -11.55 -17.58 -10.63
N LEU A 61 -11.09 -16.51 -11.27
CA LEU A 61 -11.81 -15.24 -11.29
C LEU A 61 -13.13 -15.32 -12.10
N LYS A 62 -13.17 -16.12 -13.18
CA LYS A 62 -14.43 -16.40 -13.90
C LYS A 62 -15.45 -17.10 -12.99
N GLN A 63 -15.01 -18.06 -12.17
CA GLN A 63 -15.89 -18.73 -11.18
C GLN A 63 -16.42 -17.74 -10.14
N LEU A 64 -15.64 -16.69 -9.83
CA LEU A 64 -16.02 -15.61 -8.91
C LEU A 64 -16.83 -14.49 -9.59
N GLY A 65 -17.26 -14.69 -10.82
CA GLY A 65 -18.13 -13.77 -11.56
C GLY A 65 -17.44 -12.59 -12.20
N PHE A 66 -16.11 -12.64 -12.41
CA PHE A 66 -15.38 -11.60 -13.14
C PHE A 66 -15.50 -11.80 -14.66
N SER A 67 -15.62 -10.69 -15.38
CA SER A 67 -15.28 -10.61 -16.79
C SER A 67 -13.75 -10.57 -16.92
N VAL A 68 -13.12 -11.61 -17.44
CA VAL A 68 -11.67 -11.82 -17.37
C VAL A 68 -11.00 -11.67 -18.75
N MET A 69 -10.00 -10.82 -18.81
CA MET A 69 -9.03 -10.74 -19.90
C MET A 69 -7.76 -11.48 -19.51
N VAL A 70 -7.38 -12.52 -20.24
CA VAL A 70 -6.12 -13.26 -20.05
C VAL A 70 -5.16 -12.88 -21.16
N ALA A 71 -3.94 -12.47 -20.79
CA ALA A 71 -2.89 -12.09 -21.71
C ALA A 71 -1.60 -12.85 -21.40
N GLU A 72 -1.00 -13.46 -22.40
CA GLU A 72 0.17 -14.32 -22.26
C GLU A 72 1.35 -13.75 -23.03
N ASN A 73 2.56 -13.86 -22.48
CA ASN A 73 3.83 -13.50 -23.12
C ASN A 73 3.85 -12.12 -23.77
N GLN A 74 3.43 -11.11 -23.01
CA GLN A 74 3.26 -9.76 -23.53
C GLN A 74 4.59 -9.04 -23.74
N THR A 75 4.81 -8.56 -24.95
CA THR A 75 5.81 -7.53 -25.25
C THR A 75 5.41 -6.20 -24.62
N ARG A 76 6.33 -5.24 -24.55
CA ARG A 76 6.05 -3.89 -23.99
C ARG A 76 4.87 -3.21 -24.68
N GLN A 77 4.80 -3.31 -25.99
CA GLN A 77 3.70 -2.75 -26.79
C GLN A 77 2.38 -3.46 -26.49
N GLN A 78 2.37 -4.80 -26.50
CA GLN A 78 1.17 -5.59 -26.23
C GLN A 78 0.68 -5.35 -24.79
N PHE A 79 1.57 -5.28 -23.81
CA PHE A 79 1.22 -4.99 -22.42
C PHE A 79 0.50 -3.64 -22.31
N SER A 80 1.01 -2.60 -23.00
CA SER A 80 0.36 -1.29 -23.03
C SER A 80 -1.03 -1.31 -23.66
N GLN A 81 -1.20 -2.06 -24.77
CA GLN A 81 -2.49 -2.23 -25.43
C GLN A 81 -3.48 -3.00 -24.55
N THR A 82 -3.01 -4.03 -23.86
CA THR A 82 -3.82 -4.82 -22.93
C THR A 82 -4.28 -3.99 -21.74
N LEU A 83 -3.40 -3.15 -21.16
CA LEU A 83 -3.78 -2.21 -20.10
C LEU A 83 -4.82 -1.20 -20.59
N LEU A 84 -4.69 -0.70 -21.82
CA LEU A 84 -5.69 0.21 -22.41
C LEU A 84 -7.05 -0.48 -22.60
N ALA A 85 -7.05 -1.75 -23.03
CA ALA A 85 -8.27 -2.54 -23.16
C ALA A 85 -8.92 -2.76 -21.77
N PHE A 86 -8.13 -3.00 -20.73
CA PHE A 86 -8.60 -3.13 -19.35
C PHE A 86 -9.23 -1.83 -18.85
N ASP A 87 -8.55 -0.67 -19.07
CA ASP A 87 -9.09 0.62 -18.70
C ASP A 87 -10.44 0.93 -19.39
N ASN A 88 -10.60 0.48 -20.62
CA ASN A 88 -11.84 0.68 -21.37
C ASN A 88 -12.97 -0.25 -20.92
N ALA A 89 -12.64 -1.36 -20.27
CA ALA A 89 -13.61 -2.32 -19.75
C ALA A 89 -14.11 -1.97 -18.35
N VAL A 90 -13.33 -1.23 -17.54
CA VAL A 90 -13.71 -0.81 -16.19
C VAL A 90 -14.42 0.54 -16.20
N GLU A 91 -15.43 0.66 -15.33
CA GLU A 91 -16.24 1.86 -15.13
C GLU A 91 -16.21 2.30 -13.66
N ALA A 92 -16.69 3.51 -13.41
CA ALA A 92 -16.77 4.02 -12.03
C ALA A 92 -17.68 3.15 -11.17
N GLY A 93 -17.21 2.79 -9.98
CA GLY A 93 -17.94 1.96 -9.02
C GLY A 93 -17.72 0.45 -9.20
N ASP A 94 -17.01 -0.01 -10.23
CA ASP A 94 -16.70 -1.41 -10.48
C ASP A 94 -15.70 -1.98 -9.45
N THR A 95 -15.62 -3.33 -9.41
CA THR A 95 -14.51 -4.06 -8.80
C THR A 95 -13.53 -4.51 -9.88
N ALA A 96 -12.30 -4.02 -9.81
CA ALA A 96 -11.20 -4.36 -10.72
C ALA A 96 -10.19 -5.30 -10.05
N PHE A 97 -9.77 -6.35 -10.76
CA PHE A 97 -8.74 -7.28 -10.32
C PHE A 97 -7.61 -7.31 -11.34
N PHE A 98 -6.40 -7.04 -10.90
CA PHE A 98 -5.20 -7.13 -11.72
C PHE A 98 -4.29 -8.23 -11.18
N PHE A 99 -3.93 -9.19 -11.99
CA PHE A 99 -2.96 -10.24 -11.67
C PHE A 99 -1.80 -10.24 -12.65
N TYR A 100 -0.60 -10.33 -12.12
CA TYR A 100 0.60 -10.47 -12.93
C TYR A 100 1.48 -11.60 -12.40
N ALA A 101 1.83 -12.55 -13.25
CA ALA A 101 2.86 -13.55 -13.02
C ALA A 101 3.99 -13.37 -14.02
N GLY A 102 5.25 -13.28 -13.54
CA GLY A 102 6.40 -13.00 -14.39
C GLY A 102 7.59 -12.44 -13.61
N HIS A 103 8.59 -11.95 -14.35
CA HIS A 103 9.69 -11.21 -13.73
C HIS A 103 9.24 -9.81 -13.32
N GLY A 104 9.65 -9.41 -12.13
CA GLY A 104 9.49 -8.05 -11.62
C GLY A 104 10.71 -7.65 -10.83
N PHE A 105 10.99 -6.38 -10.73
CA PHE A 105 12.10 -5.86 -9.93
C PHE A 105 11.79 -4.47 -9.39
N GLU A 106 12.52 -4.06 -8.38
CA GLU A 106 12.41 -2.78 -7.73
C GLU A 106 13.59 -1.89 -8.09
N ILE A 107 13.32 -0.62 -8.42
CA ILE A 107 14.32 0.44 -8.52
C ILE A 107 13.81 1.63 -7.72
N ALA A 108 14.61 2.10 -6.78
CA ALA A 108 14.33 3.29 -5.96
C ALA A 108 12.93 3.26 -5.30
N GLY A 109 12.52 2.11 -4.77
CA GLY A 109 11.22 1.89 -4.11
C GLY A 109 10.04 1.68 -5.05
N GLN A 110 10.25 1.70 -6.38
CA GLN A 110 9.22 1.52 -7.38
C GLN A 110 9.25 0.14 -8.01
N ASN A 111 8.07 -0.46 -8.19
CA ASN A 111 7.92 -1.81 -8.74
C ASN A 111 7.71 -1.78 -10.25
N TYR A 112 8.53 -2.53 -10.98
CA TYR A 112 8.48 -2.64 -12.43
C TYR A 112 8.16 -4.07 -12.86
N LEU A 113 7.16 -4.24 -13.71
CA LEU A 113 6.72 -5.50 -14.28
C LEU A 113 7.36 -5.66 -15.68
N LEU A 114 8.07 -6.75 -15.89
CA LEU A 114 8.86 -6.94 -17.10
C LEU A 114 8.04 -7.53 -18.24
N PRO A 115 8.00 -6.89 -19.41
CA PRO A 115 7.50 -7.49 -20.63
C PRO A 115 8.53 -8.50 -21.18
N THR A 116 8.09 -9.40 -22.06
CA THR A 116 8.94 -10.49 -22.60
C THR A 116 10.10 -10.01 -23.49
N ASP A 117 10.02 -8.79 -24.00
CA ASP A 117 11.04 -8.16 -24.83
C ASP A 117 11.90 -7.14 -24.09
N VAL A 118 11.87 -7.15 -22.75
CA VAL A 118 12.75 -6.31 -21.92
C VAL A 118 14.21 -6.50 -22.37
N PRO A 119 15.00 -5.42 -22.56
CA PRO A 119 16.38 -5.53 -22.97
C PRO A 119 17.25 -6.22 -21.91
N ALA A 120 18.31 -6.88 -22.31
CA ALA A 120 19.39 -7.25 -21.39
C ALA A 120 20.03 -5.98 -20.84
N ALA A 121 20.38 -6.00 -19.55
CA ALA A 121 21.00 -4.86 -18.89
C ALA A 121 22.08 -5.31 -17.90
N THR A 122 23.03 -4.42 -17.62
CA THR A 122 24.08 -4.57 -16.63
C THR A 122 24.01 -3.43 -15.62
N GLU A 123 24.81 -3.47 -14.57
CA GLU A 123 24.92 -2.39 -13.58
C GLU A 123 25.10 -1.03 -14.25
N GLY A 124 24.33 -0.02 -13.81
CA GLY A 124 24.34 1.32 -14.40
C GLY A 124 23.39 1.49 -15.60
N GLN A 125 22.67 0.45 -16.01
CA GLN A 125 21.69 0.49 -17.10
C GLN A 125 20.24 0.35 -16.61
N GLU A 126 19.97 0.72 -15.35
CA GLU A 126 18.66 0.61 -14.72
C GLU A 126 17.57 1.38 -15.47
N GLU A 127 17.96 2.52 -16.05
CA GLU A 127 17.06 3.35 -16.83
C GLU A 127 16.53 2.65 -18.07
N LEU A 128 17.38 1.93 -18.80
CA LEU A 128 17.00 1.15 -19.97
C LEU A 128 15.91 0.11 -19.63
N VAL A 129 16.06 -0.54 -18.49
CA VAL A 129 15.09 -1.53 -18.03
C VAL A 129 13.82 -0.88 -17.52
N ARG A 130 13.93 0.24 -16.82
CA ARG A 130 12.80 1.05 -16.35
C ARG A 130 11.90 1.49 -17.49
N ASP A 131 12.47 2.05 -18.54
CA ASP A 131 11.75 2.55 -19.71
C ASP A 131 11.07 1.42 -20.50
N ALA A 132 11.71 0.26 -20.55
CA ALA A 132 11.17 -0.92 -21.21
C ALA A 132 10.11 -1.68 -20.37
N SER A 133 9.91 -1.31 -19.10
CA SER A 133 9.04 -2.02 -18.16
C SER A 133 7.76 -1.26 -17.84
N VAL A 134 6.82 -1.91 -17.15
CA VAL A 134 5.56 -1.31 -16.71
C VAL A 134 5.63 -1.01 -15.22
N LEU A 135 5.48 0.25 -14.85
CA LEU A 135 5.43 0.67 -13.45
C LEU A 135 4.10 0.22 -12.82
N ALA A 136 4.17 -0.58 -11.74
CA ALA A 136 2.99 -1.12 -11.07
C ALA A 136 2.07 -0.03 -10.48
N ASP A 137 2.65 1.05 -9.94
CA ASP A 137 1.89 2.17 -9.36
C ASP A 137 1.00 2.86 -10.40
N ARG A 138 1.42 2.90 -11.67
CA ARG A 138 0.57 3.44 -12.76
C ARG A 138 -0.71 2.65 -12.99
N ILE A 139 -0.73 1.37 -12.67
CA ILE A 139 -1.96 0.56 -12.76
C ILE A 139 -2.95 1.03 -11.70
N VAL A 140 -2.47 1.29 -10.48
CA VAL A 140 -3.27 1.87 -9.41
C VAL A 140 -3.83 3.24 -9.81
N GLU A 141 -2.97 4.14 -10.30
CA GLU A 141 -3.36 5.48 -10.76
C GLU A 141 -4.46 5.43 -11.83
N ARG A 142 -4.34 4.52 -12.81
CA ARG A 142 -5.33 4.35 -13.89
C ARG A 142 -6.68 3.92 -13.33
N LEU A 143 -6.72 2.95 -12.41
CA LEU A 143 -7.96 2.49 -11.78
C LEU A 143 -8.58 3.59 -10.89
N GLN A 144 -7.79 4.36 -10.18
CA GLN A 144 -8.25 5.51 -9.40
C GLN A 144 -8.85 6.60 -10.30
N ASN A 145 -8.21 6.93 -11.42
CA ASN A 145 -8.72 7.89 -12.41
C ASN A 145 -10.06 7.44 -13.00
N LYS A 146 -10.29 6.13 -13.10
CA LYS A 146 -11.58 5.54 -13.51
C LYS A 146 -12.62 5.52 -12.39
N LYS A 147 -12.24 5.93 -11.17
CA LYS A 147 -13.11 5.89 -9.97
C LYS A 147 -13.63 4.49 -9.67
N VAL A 148 -12.79 3.49 -9.88
CA VAL A 148 -13.07 2.11 -9.51
C VAL A 148 -13.22 2.04 -7.99
N ARG A 149 -14.29 1.41 -7.50
CA ARG A 149 -14.57 1.32 -6.06
C ARG A 149 -13.60 0.40 -5.33
N THR A 150 -13.30 -0.73 -5.94
CA THR A 150 -12.46 -1.77 -5.35
C THR A 150 -11.40 -2.18 -6.36
N SER A 151 -10.13 -2.00 -6.02
CA SER A 151 -8.99 -2.36 -6.86
C SER A 151 -8.12 -3.38 -6.13
N ILE A 152 -8.01 -4.59 -6.69
CA ILE A 152 -7.23 -5.69 -6.13
C ILE A 152 -6.06 -5.96 -7.08
N LEU A 153 -4.83 -5.80 -6.59
CA LEU A 153 -3.62 -6.04 -7.36
C LEU A 153 -2.84 -7.22 -6.76
N VAL A 154 -2.56 -8.23 -7.56
CA VAL A 154 -1.85 -9.43 -7.12
C VAL A 154 -0.62 -9.66 -8.00
N PHE A 155 0.53 -9.78 -7.35
CA PHE A 155 1.83 -9.92 -8.02
C PHE A 155 2.48 -11.25 -7.63
N ASP A 156 2.45 -12.21 -8.54
CA ASP A 156 3.25 -13.44 -8.46
C ASP A 156 4.51 -13.27 -9.32
N ALA A 157 5.40 -12.42 -8.84
CA ALA A 157 6.63 -12.09 -9.53
C ALA A 157 7.83 -12.58 -8.73
N CYS A 158 8.71 -13.33 -9.41
CA CYS A 158 9.99 -13.75 -8.84
C CYS A 158 10.79 -12.52 -8.40
N ARG A 159 11.35 -12.59 -7.20
CA ARG A 159 12.13 -11.52 -6.61
C ARG A 159 13.63 -11.66 -6.79
N ASN A 160 14.07 -12.57 -7.67
CA ASN A 160 15.43 -12.60 -8.15
C ASN A 160 15.60 -11.55 -9.23
N ASN A 161 16.62 -10.74 -9.09
CA ASN A 161 17.01 -9.83 -10.15
C ASN A 161 17.38 -10.63 -11.41
N PRO A 162 16.59 -10.59 -12.49
CA PRO A 162 16.86 -11.41 -13.68
C PRO A 162 18.11 -10.96 -14.45
N PHE A 163 18.73 -9.85 -14.04
CA PHE A 163 19.95 -9.28 -14.63
C PHE A 163 21.22 -9.67 -13.87
N GLU A 164 21.13 -10.42 -12.76
CA GLU A 164 22.30 -10.93 -12.05
C GLU A 164 23.02 -11.98 -12.87
N ARG A 165 24.30 -11.73 -13.19
CA ARG A 165 25.24 -12.75 -13.62
C ARG A 165 26.20 -13.06 -12.48
N SER A 166 26.55 -14.33 -12.30
CA SER A 166 27.52 -14.76 -11.28
C SER A 166 28.80 -13.92 -11.37
N GLY A 167 29.12 -13.15 -10.33
CA GLY A 167 30.33 -12.33 -10.25
C GLY A 167 30.19 -10.86 -10.66
N THR A 168 29.01 -10.36 -11.04
CA THR A 168 28.76 -8.94 -11.33
C THR A 168 27.82 -8.30 -10.30
N ARG A 169 27.95 -7.00 -10.07
CA ARG A 169 26.94 -6.27 -9.28
C ARG A 169 25.63 -6.20 -10.05
N ALA A 170 24.53 -6.36 -9.32
CA ALA A 170 23.19 -6.41 -9.89
C ALA A 170 22.66 -5.02 -10.31
N VAL A 171 21.87 -4.99 -11.38
CA VAL A 171 21.01 -3.84 -11.71
C VAL A 171 19.97 -3.68 -10.61
N GLY A 172 19.93 -2.55 -9.93
CA GLY A 172 19.02 -2.29 -8.80
C GLY A 172 19.49 -2.92 -7.48
N GLY A 173 19.10 -2.33 -6.37
CA GLY A 173 19.53 -2.73 -5.02
C GLY A 173 18.91 -4.04 -4.52
N GLY A 174 19.35 -5.19 -4.99
CA GLY A 174 19.15 -6.51 -4.34
C GLY A 174 17.70 -6.96 -4.16
N GLY A 175 17.12 -7.52 -5.20
CA GLY A 175 16.07 -8.56 -5.16
C GLY A 175 14.65 -8.18 -4.76
N GLY A 176 13.74 -8.24 -5.74
CA GLY A 176 12.30 -8.36 -5.51
C GLY A 176 11.48 -7.08 -5.51
N LEU A 177 10.16 -7.24 -5.66
CA LEU A 177 9.23 -6.13 -5.59
C LEU A 177 9.18 -5.56 -4.17
N ALA A 178 9.17 -4.23 -4.02
CA ALA A 178 8.97 -3.53 -2.75
C ALA A 178 7.48 -3.54 -2.33
N PRO A 179 7.16 -3.40 -1.05
CA PRO A 179 5.80 -3.05 -0.67
C PRO A 179 5.37 -1.76 -1.37
N MET A 180 4.15 -1.70 -1.89
CA MET A 180 3.61 -0.46 -2.44
C MET A 180 3.42 0.54 -1.29
N ALA A 181 4.17 1.64 -1.32
CA ALA A 181 4.36 2.50 -0.16
C ALA A 181 3.10 3.26 0.27
N GLN A 182 2.22 3.59 -0.67
CA GLN A 182 0.97 4.30 -0.39
C GLN A 182 -0.11 3.80 -1.35
N LEU A 183 -0.96 2.92 -0.82
CA LEU A 183 -2.17 2.55 -1.54
C LEU A 183 -3.26 3.58 -1.24
N PRO A 184 -3.98 4.08 -2.26
CA PRO A 184 -5.18 4.86 -2.06
C PRO A 184 -6.29 4.03 -1.40
N GLU A 185 -7.29 4.71 -0.84
CA GLU A 185 -8.53 4.09 -0.37
C GLU A 185 -9.18 3.22 -1.47
N GLY A 186 -9.69 2.06 -1.08
CA GLY A 186 -10.31 1.09 -1.98
C GLY A 186 -9.31 0.23 -2.77
N VAL A 187 -8.03 0.25 -2.41
CA VAL A 187 -6.99 -0.55 -3.06
C VAL A 187 -6.39 -1.57 -2.10
N SER A 188 -6.24 -2.80 -2.57
CA SER A 188 -5.48 -3.86 -1.90
C SER A 188 -4.41 -4.43 -2.82
N SER A 189 -3.25 -4.72 -2.29
CA SER A 189 -2.16 -5.37 -3.02
C SER A 189 -1.66 -6.61 -2.29
N VAL A 190 -1.42 -7.69 -3.05
CA VAL A 190 -0.90 -8.96 -2.55
C VAL A 190 0.35 -9.34 -3.36
N PHE A 191 1.40 -9.74 -2.68
CA PHE A 191 2.67 -10.16 -3.26
C PHE A 191 2.97 -11.62 -2.88
N SER A 192 3.45 -12.41 -3.81
CA SER A 192 3.74 -13.84 -3.60
C SER A 192 4.84 -14.12 -2.58
N ALA A 193 5.68 -13.13 -2.27
CA ALA A 193 6.72 -13.24 -1.25
C ALA A 193 6.96 -11.89 -0.55
N GLY A 194 7.56 -11.87 0.63
CA GLY A 194 7.96 -10.67 1.37
C GLY A 194 9.16 -9.95 0.75
N TYR A 195 9.43 -8.71 1.15
CA TYR A 195 10.57 -7.93 0.66
C TYR A 195 11.88 -8.68 0.86
N LYS A 196 12.75 -8.71 -0.17
CA LYS A 196 14.00 -9.48 -0.21
C LYS A 196 13.84 -11.01 -0.04
N GLN A 197 12.65 -11.55 -0.35
CA GLN A 197 12.43 -13.00 -0.39
C GLN A 197 12.16 -13.45 -1.83
N THR A 198 12.38 -14.71 -2.11
CA THR A 198 12.16 -15.33 -3.43
C THR A 198 10.86 -16.13 -3.44
N ALA A 199 10.02 -15.92 -4.44
CA ALA A 199 8.86 -16.78 -4.69
C ALA A 199 9.30 -18.11 -5.33
N LEU A 200 8.68 -19.20 -4.91
CA LEU A 200 8.97 -20.56 -5.39
C LEU A 200 8.04 -20.95 -6.53
N ASP A 201 8.63 -21.35 -7.65
CA ASP A 201 7.87 -22.00 -8.72
C ASP A 201 7.44 -23.42 -8.32
N ARG A 202 8.27 -24.13 -7.54
CA ARG A 202 8.06 -25.53 -7.14
C ARG A 202 8.69 -25.82 -5.78
N LEU A 203 8.16 -26.82 -5.08
CA LEU A 203 8.75 -27.28 -3.80
C LEU A 203 9.90 -28.27 -4.01
N SER A 204 9.89 -29.06 -5.09
CA SER A 204 10.92 -30.01 -5.43
C SER A 204 11.01 -30.20 -6.95
N SER A 205 12.01 -30.95 -7.43
CA SER A 205 12.09 -31.38 -8.85
C SER A 205 10.86 -32.17 -9.30
N ASP A 206 10.25 -32.91 -8.38
CA ASP A 206 9.11 -33.80 -8.64
C ASP A 206 7.76 -33.14 -8.39
N ASP A 207 7.73 -31.84 -8.05
CA ASP A 207 6.51 -31.05 -7.89
C ASP A 207 5.80 -30.89 -9.24
N ALA A 208 4.86 -31.79 -9.51
CA ALA A 208 4.09 -31.86 -10.76
C ALA A 208 3.04 -30.76 -10.92
N SER A 209 2.87 -29.87 -9.92
CA SER A 209 1.90 -28.77 -10.02
C SER A 209 2.21 -27.87 -11.22
N PRO A 210 1.24 -27.58 -12.09
CA PRO A 210 1.44 -26.64 -13.19
C PRO A 210 1.69 -25.21 -12.73
N ASN A 211 1.36 -24.89 -11.47
CA ASN A 211 1.39 -23.53 -10.90
C ASN A 211 2.51 -23.37 -9.89
N SER A 212 2.87 -22.10 -9.64
CA SER A 212 3.70 -21.65 -8.52
C SER A 212 3.10 -22.06 -7.19
N VAL A 213 3.93 -22.09 -6.14
CA VAL A 213 3.47 -22.38 -4.78
C VAL A 213 2.45 -21.34 -4.30
N PHE A 214 2.66 -20.07 -4.65
CA PHE A 214 1.73 -18.99 -4.29
C PHE A 214 0.42 -19.10 -5.07
N THR A 215 0.46 -19.12 -6.41
CA THR A 215 -0.78 -19.07 -7.21
C THR A 215 -1.69 -20.26 -6.95
N ARG A 216 -1.17 -21.49 -6.83
CA ARG A 216 -2.00 -22.67 -6.53
C ARG A 216 -2.71 -22.57 -5.17
N THR A 217 -2.07 -21.87 -4.21
CA THR A 217 -2.63 -21.67 -2.88
C THR A 217 -3.63 -20.53 -2.90
N PHE A 218 -3.25 -19.37 -3.42
CA PHE A 218 -4.10 -18.18 -3.45
C PHE A 218 -5.39 -18.40 -4.26
N ALA A 219 -5.32 -19.07 -5.42
CA ALA A 219 -6.49 -19.40 -6.21
C ALA A 219 -7.47 -20.31 -5.46
N LYS A 220 -6.96 -21.26 -4.66
CA LYS A 220 -7.79 -22.14 -3.82
C LYS A 220 -8.45 -21.38 -2.67
N GLU A 221 -7.69 -20.50 -2.00
CA GLU A 221 -8.21 -19.70 -0.89
C GLU A 221 -9.25 -18.67 -1.37
N LEU A 222 -9.10 -18.09 -2.57
CA LEU A 222 -10.12 -17.21 -3.18
C LEU A 222 -11.46 -17.88 -3.37
N LEU A 223 -11.50 -19.21 -3.57
CA LEU A 223 -12.71 -19.97 -3.74
C LEU A 223 -13.37 -20.40 -2.41
N GLN A 224 -12.78 -20.11 -1.26
CA GLN A 224 -13.39 -20.39 0.04
C GLN A 224 -14.62 -19.49 0.26
N PRO A 225 -15.81 -20.08 0.50
CA PRO A 225 -17.01 -19.29 0.66
C PRO A 225 -17.02 -18.51 1.98
N GLY A 226 -17.44 -17.25 1.92
CA GLY A 226 -17.63 -16.40 3.09
C GLY A 226 -16.35 -15.93 3.77
N GLU A 227 -15.20 -16.00 3.09
CA GLU A 227 -13.96 -15.38 3.51
C GLU A 227 -13.77 -14.03 2.81
N ASN A 228 -13.36 -13.00 3.58
CA ASN A 228 -13.01 -11.72 3.00
C ASN A 228 -11.57 -11.76 2.44
N LEU A 229 -11.23 -10.77 1.61
CA LEU A 229 -9.93 -10.71 0.94
C LEU A 229 -8.72 -10.73 1.89
N VAL A 230 -8.85 -10.11 3.08
CA VAL A 230 -7.79 -10.10 4.10
C VAL A 230 -7.59 -11.49 4.69
N GLU A 231 -8.68 -12.21 4.99
CA GLU A 231 -8.63 -13.61 5.46
C GLU A 231 -7.99 -14.52 4.41
N VAL A 232 -8.39 -14.39 3.14
CA VAL A 232 -7.77 -15.10 2.01
C VAL A 232 -6.26 -14.83 1.93
N ALA A 233 -5.83 -13.57 2.07
CA ALA A 233 -4.42 -13.21 2.05
C ALA A 233 -3.65 -13.79 3.26
N GLN A 234 -4.26 -13.78 4.45
CA GLN A 234 -3.68 -14.35 5.67
C GLN A 234 -3.54 -15.87 5.60
N HIS A 235 -4.57 -16.57 5.13
CA HIS A 235 -4.53 -18.03 4.97
C HIS A 235 -3.50 -18.43 3.91
N THR A 236 -3.48 -17.73 2.76
CA THR A 236 -2.46 -17.93 1.73
C THR A 236 -1.05 -17.73 2.29
N ARG A 237 -0.84 -16.66 3.04
CA ARG A 237 0.45 -16.36 3.67
C ARG A 237 0.91 -17.50 4.57
N ARG A 238 0.03 -18.00 5.45
CA ARG A 238 0.34 -19.10 6.36
C ARG A 238 0.69 -20.37 5.59
N LEU A 239 -0.19 -20.79 4.66
CA LEU A 239 0.00 -22.04 3.90
C LEU A 239 1.25 -22.03 3.01
N VAL A 240 1.51 -20.91 2.32
CA VAL A 240 2.72 -20.77 1.49
C VAL A 240 3.98 -20.81 2.36
N SER A 241 3.97 -20.14 3.53
CA SER A 241 5.11 -20.16 4.44
C SER A 241 5.38 -21.57 4.97
N GLU A 242 4.36 -22.28 5.41
CA GLU A 242 4.46 -23.67 5.88
C GLU A 242 5.03 -24.59 4.78
N MET A 243 4.54 -24.49 3.55
CA MET A 243 5.05 -25.26 2.42
C MET A 243 6.52 -24.93 2.10
N ALA A 244 6.89 -23.66 2.08
CA ALA A 244 8.26 -23.25 1.81
C ALA A 244 9.24 -23.72 2.89
N GLU A 245 8.84 -23.70 4.16
CA GLU A 245 9.63 -24.20 5.27
C GLU A 245 9.96 -25.69 5.15
N THR A 246 9.10 -26.51 4.52
CA THR A 246 9.38 -27.96 4.33
C THR A 246 10.64 -28.23 3.53
N ILE A 247 11.09 -27.27 2.72
CA ILE A 247 12.32 -27.34 1.91
C ILE A 247 13.41 -26.38 2.39
N GLY A 248 13.26 -25.82 3.61
CA GLY A 248 14.22 -24.88 4.17
C GLY A 248 14.25 -23.51 3.48
N HIS A 249 13.18 -23.15 2.73
CA HIS A 249 13.07 -21.88 2.03
C HIS A 249 12.17 -20.90 2.78
N LYS A 250 12.54 -19.61 2.78
CA LYS A 250 11.74 -18.56 3.39
C LYS A 250 10.92 -17.82 2.32
N GLN A 251 9.62 -18.11 2.27
CA GLN A 251 8.66 -17.37 1.44
C GLN A 251 7.45 -17.02 2.28
N ILE A 252 7.26 -15.75 2.55
CA ILE A 252 6.15 -15.21 3.34
C ILE A 252 5.41 -14.20 2.46
N PRO A 253 4.28 -14.55 1.83
CA PRO A 253 3.47 -13.61 1.07
C PRO A 253 3.16 -12.34 1.87
N ALA A 254 3.20 -11.20 1.21
CA ALA A 254 2.93 -9.90 1.83
C ALA A 254 1.65 -9.32 1.22
N TYR A 255 0.91 -8.56 2.00
CA TYR A 255 -0.24 -7.80 1.51
C TYR A 255 -0.32 -6.44 2.21
N SER A 256 -0.92 -5.49 1.50
CA SER A 256 -1.29 -4.18 2.03
C SER A 256 -2.73 -3.92 1.63
N ASP A 257 -3.55 -3.47 2.57
CA ASP A 257 -4.98 -3.30 2.39
C ASP A 257 -5.43 -1.92 2.84
N GLN A 258 -6.15 -1.21 1.97
CA GLN A 258 -6.78 0.10 2.22
C GLN A 258 -8.27 0.05 1.85
N MET A 259 -8.89 -1.13 1.97
CA MET A 259 -10.33 -1.28 1.77
C MET A 259 -11.09 -0.67 2.94
N VAL A 260 -12.16 0.07 2.65
CA VAL A 260 -13.05 0.63 3.68
C VAL A 260 -13.94 -0.45 4.28
N ASP A 261 -14.41 -1.35 3.42
CA ASP A 261 -15.30 -2.45 3.79
C ASP A 261 -14.66 -3.81 3.55
N ASN A 262 -15.15 -4.84 4.23
CA ASN A 262 -14.74 -6.21 3.95
C ASN A 262 -15.18 -6.62 2.55
N VAL A 263 -14.23 -7.01 1.70
CA VAL A 263 -14.49 -7.46 0.33
C VAL A 263 -14.62 -8.98 0.29
N PHE A 264 -15.80 -9.45 -0.06
CA PHE A 264 -16.10 -10.88 -0.24
C PHE A 264 -16.22 -11.19 -1.73
N LEU A 265 -15.29 -11.98 -2.25
CA LEU A 265 -15.31 -12.37 -3.66
C LEU A 265 -16.18 -13.61 -3.88
N ASN A 266 -16.27 -14.51 -2.90
CA ASN A 266 -17.07 -15.72 -2.94
C ASN A 266 -18.08 -15.78 -1.79
N GLY A 267 -19.33 -15.44 -2.07
CA GLY A 267 -20.43 -15.47 -1.10
C GLY A 267 -20.50 -14.26 -0.18
N ALA A 268 -21.43 -14.27 0.75
CA ALA A 268 -21.56 -13.28 1.82
C ALA A 268 -20.77 -13.72 3.06
N ALA A 269 -20.51 -12.78 3.98
CA ALA A 269 -19.89 -13.08 5.27
C ALA A 269 -20.50 -14.32 5.94
N LYS A 270 -19.67 -15.18 6.50
CA LYS A 270 -20.15 -16.29 7.35
C LYS A 270 -20.92 -15.68 8.53
N GLU A 271 -22.18 -16.02 8.69
CA GLU A 271 -22.92 -15.67 9.90
C GLU A 271 -22.22 -16.31 11.10
N THR A 272 -21.50 -15.49 11.86
CA THR A 272 -20.97 -15.92 13.16
C THR A 272 -22.19 -16.11 14.05
N THR A 273 -22.56 -17.35 14.33
CA THR A 273 -23.58 -17.69 15.33
C THR A 273 -23.11 -17.11 16.66
N LYS A 274 -23.65 -15.96 17.04
CA LYS A 274 -23.47 -15.41 18.38
C LYS A 274 -24.13 -16.40 19.33
N GLU A 275 -23.33 -17.15 20.07
CA GLU A 275 -23.80 -17.86 21.25
C GLU A 275 -24.51 -16.85 22.16
N THR A 276 -25.81 -17.09 22.31
CA THR A 276 -26.71 -16.30 23.15
C THR A 276 -26.31 -16.50 24.59
N THR A 277 -25.46 -15.63 25.12
CA THR A 277 -25.24 -15.55 26.55
C THR A 277 -26.44 -14.84 27.18
N LYS A 278 -27.06 -15.52 28.08
CA LYS A 278 -28.26 -15.15 28.85
C LYS A 278 -28.17 -13.70 29.35
N GLU A 279 -29.25 -13.00 29.05
CA GLU A 279 -29.64 -11.71 29.60
C GLU A 279 -29.50 -11.66 31.11
N THR A 280 -28.65 -10.80 31.61
CA THR A 280 -28.62 -10.36 33.02
C THR A 280 -29.09 -8.90 33.02
N LYS A 281 -30.13 -8.66 33.79
CA LYS A 281 -30.90 -7.46 34.07
C LYS A 281 -30.11 -6.16 34.03
N PRO A 282 -30.64 -5.06 33.45
CA PRO A 282 -29.93 -3.79 33.30
C PRO A 282 -29.66 -3.10 34.64
N ALA A 283 -28.42 -2.68 34.81
CA ALA A 283 -28.05 -1.70 35.86
C ALA A 283 -28.27 -0.27 35.32
N GLU A 284 -28.70 0.58 36.19
CA GLU A 284 -29.03 1.99 36.01
C GLU A 284 -27.92 2.79 35.34
N PRO A 285 -28.23 3.79 34.46
CA PRO A 285 -27.24 4.54 33.72
C PRO A 285 -26.45 5.51 34.60
N PRO A 286 -25.14 5.63 34.43
CA PRO A 286 -24.36 6.64 35.12
C PRO A 286 -24.65 8.03 34.55
N GLN A 287 -24.74 9.00 35.49
CA GLN A 287 -25.01 10.39 35.25
C GLN A 287 -24.10 11.03 34.21
N LYS A 288 -24.70 11.81 33.31
CA LYS A 288 -24.04 12.68 32.35
C LYS A 288 -23.05 13.63 33.06
N LEU A 289 -21.75 13.44 32.80
CA LEU A 289 -20.77 14.50 32.94
C LEU A 289 -20.95 15.48 31.78
N ALA A 290 -21.07 16.77 32.11
CA ALA A 290 -21.25 17.83 31.16
C ALA A 290 -20.13 17.87 30.13
N ALA A 291 -20.50 17.82 28.85
CA ALA A 291 -19.59 17.99 27.74
C ALA A 291 -18.98 19.41 27.78
N LEU A 292 -17.65 19.48 27.80
CA LEU A 292 -16.93 20.71 27.49
C LEU A 292 -17.20 21.07 26.02
N PRO A 293 -17.36 22.35 25.67
CA PRO A 293 -17.64 22.76 24.31
C PRO A 293 -16.51 22.36 23.37
N PRO A 294 -16.81 21.97 22.13
CA PRO A 294 -15.78 21.61 21.15
C PRO A 294 -14.96 22.86 20.83
N VAL A 295 -13.64 22.75 21.02
CA VAL A 295 -12.69 23.74 20.51
C VAL A 295 -12.78 23.65 18.99
N SER A 296 -13.44 24.62 18.39
CA SER A 296 -13.45 24.81 16.94
C SER A 296 -12.06 25.23 16.49
N VAL A 297 -11.28 24.26 15.99
CA VAL A 297 -10.10 24.57 15.18
C VAL A 297 -10.64 25.11 13.86
N PRO A 298 -10.28 26.32 13.44
CA PRO A 298 -10.69 26.83 12.15
C PRO A 298 -10.08 25.96 11.05
N ARG A 299 -10.89 25.13 10.41
CA ARG A 299 -10.55 24.59 9.10
C ARG A 299 -10.65 25.73 8.09
N THR A 300 -9.57 26.46 7.89
CA THR A 300 -9.39 27.20 6.66
C THR A 300 -9.04 26.18 5.59
N ALA A 301 -10.04 25.72 4.85
CA ALA A 301 -9.82 25.09 3.57
C ALA A 301 -9.07 26.10 2.69
N PRO A 302 -7.98 25.71 2.01
CA PRO A 302 -7.38 26.57 1.01
C PRO A 302 -8.37 26.74 -0.15
N PRO A 303 -8.55 27.94 -0.67
CA PRO A 303 -9.31 28.13 -1.90
C PRO A 303 -8.41 27.71 -3.06
N ASN A 304 -8.66 26.58 -3.65
CA ASN A 304 -8.49 26.27 -5.06
C ASN A 304 -8.69 24.76 -5.28
N ASP A 305 -9.88 24.40 -5.70
CA ASP A 305 -10.19 23.17 -6.44
C ASP A 305 -9.58 23.26 -7.85
N SER A 306 -8.28 23.35 -7.96
CA SER A 306 -7.61 23.12 -9.26
C SER A 306 -7.25 21.63 -9.31
N ILE A 307 -7.92 20.93 -10.20
CA ILE A 307 -7.76 19.49 -10.49
C ILE A 307 -6.28 19.11 -10.79
N ASN A 308 -5.42 20.09 -11.04
CA ASN A 308 -4.02 19.92 -11.46
C ASN A 308 -3.00 20.44 -10.42
N ALA A 309 -3.38 20.63 -9.16
CA ALA A 309 -2.44 21.07 -8.13
C ALA A 309 -1.37 19.99 -7.87
N PRO A 310 -0.08 20.33 -7.87
CA PRO A 310 0.98 19.40 -7.51
C PRO A 310 0.84 18.88 -6.08
N ILE A 311 1.16 17.60 -5.87
CA ILE A 311 1.26 16.98 -4.56
C ILE A 311 2.73 16.88 -4.20
N ALA A 312 3.11 17.18 -2.94
CA ALA A 312 4.47 17.02 -2.46
C ALA A 312 4.58 15.87 -1.47
N MET A 313 5.65 15.09 -1.62
CA MET A 313 6.10 14.11 -0.63
C MET A 313 7.37 14.64 0.02
N PHE A 314 7.44 14.51 1.35
CA PHE A 314 8.57 14.93 2.16
C PHE A 314 9.26 13.69 2.71
N SER A 315 10.58 13.60 2.55
CA SER A 315 11.39 12.49 3.08
C SER A 315 12.61 13.04 3.79
N ARG A 316 12.83 12.60 5.03
CA ARG A 316 14.00 12.98 5.83
C ARG A 316 15.18 12.07 5.55
N HIS A 317 16.36 12.66 5.38
CA HIS A 317 17.64 11.94 5.28
C HIS A 317 18.74 12.66 6.10
N ASN A 318 19.92 12.08 6.18
CA ASN A 318 21.01 12.62 7.02
C ASN A 318 21.48 14.04 6.61
N GLY A 319 21.27 14.44 5.36
CA GLY A 319 21.65 15.77 4.87
C GLY A 319 20.54 16.82 4.92
N GLY A 320 19.31 16.43 5.19
CA GLY A 320 18.16 17.36 5.16
C GLY A 320 16.86 16.71 4.76
N TRP A 321 16.10 17.37 3.91
CA TRP A 321 14.82 16.91 3.40
C TRP A 321 14.83 16.89 1.88
N THR A 322 14.39 15.78 1.30
CA THR A 322 14.01 15.72 -0.12
C THR A 322 12.51 15.97 -0.22
N VAL A 323 12.12 16.92 -1.05
CA VAL A 323 10.72 17.20 -1.38
C VAL A 323 10.49 16.84 -2.85
N VAL A 324 9.67 15.83 -3.11
CA VAL A 324 9.34 15.38 -4.46
C VAL A 324 7.95 15.85 -4.84
N PHE A 325 7.83 16.55 -5.96
CA PHE A 325 6.57 17.04 -6.49
C PHE A 325 6.00 16.07 -7.53
N SER A 326 4.77 15.65 -7.33
CA SER A 326 4.00 14.89 -8.32
C SER A 326 3.08 15.86 -9.07
N ILE A 327 3.31 16.00 -10.38
CA ILE A 327 2.54 16.84 -11.29
C ILE A 327 1.81 15.92 -12.27
N VAL A 328 0.50 16.08 -12.40
CA VAL A 328 -0.36 15.17 -13.19
C VAL A 328 -0.04 15.29 -14.68
N ASP A 329 0.15 16.52 -15.18
CA ASP A 329 0.46 16.79 -16.57
C ASP A 329 1.98 16.82 -16.83
N PRO A 330 2.43 16.51 -18.06
CA PRO A 330 3.83 16.67 -18.42
C PRO A 330 4.30 18.10 -18.23
N ALA A 331 5.22 18.31 -17.29
CA ALA A 331 5.83 19.62 -17.08
C ALA A 331 7.03 19.81 -18.00
N LEU A 332 7.17 20.99 -18.58
CA LEU A 332 8.35 21.43 -19.36
C LEU A 332 9.38 22.15 -18.50
N GLY A 333 9.03 22.59 -17.32
CA GLY A 333 9.87 23.24 -16.33
C GLY A 333 9.14 23.35 -15.01
N ILE A 334 9.86 23.22 -13.89
CA ILE A 334 9.32 23.35 -12.55
C ILE A 334 10.14 24.43 -11.84
N SER A 335 9.46 25.33 -11.15
CA SER A 335 10.12 26.34 -10.33
C SER A 335 9.40 26.51 -8.99
N TRP A 336 10.15 26.83 -7.96
CA TRP A 336 9.69 26.91 -6.60
C TRP A 336 10.29 28.09 -5.84
N ARG A 337 9.64 28.48 -4.75
CA ARG A 337 10.20 29.39 -3.75
C ARG A 337 9.66 29.05 -2.36
N MET A 338 10.40 29.46 -1.35
CA MET A 338 9.97 29.36 0.03
C MET A 338 9.23 30.63 0.43
N GLY A 339 8.03 30.49 0.99
CA GLY A 339 7.17 31.60 1.39
C GLY A 339 6.55 32.37 0.23
N ASP A 340 5.94 33.54 0.56
CA ASP A 340 5.21 34.35 -0.42
C ASP A 340 6.10 35.40 -1.13
N ASN A 341 7.29 35.66 -0.58
CA ASN A 341 8.21 36.66 -1.09
C ASN A 341 9.48 36.00 -1.63
N GLY A 342 10.06 36.58 -2.67
CA GLY A 342 11.29 36.13 -3.29
C GLY A 342 11.11 35.62 -4.71
N GLU A 343 12.22 35.39 -5.39
CA GLU A 343 12.23 34.89 -6.75
C GLU A 343 12.02 33.38 -6.80
N PHE A 344 11.33 32.91 -7.85
CA PHE A 344 11.23 31.50 -8.13
C PHE A 344 12.55 30.97 -8.66
N ARG A 345 12.98 29.84 -8.11
CA ARG A 345 14.17 29.10 -8.52
C ARG A 345 13.74 27.89 -9.33
N GLU A 346 14.40 27.61 -10.43
CA GLU A 346 14.16 26.41 -11.20
C GLU A 346 14.72 25.17 -10.47
N THR A 347 14.00 24.05 -10.55
CA THR A 347 14.48 22.77 -10.01
C THR A 347 15.60 22.16 -10.88
N GLY A 348 15.79 22.69 -12.11
CA GLY A 348 16.70 22.15 -13.09
C GLY A 348 16.09 20.99 -13.89
N PHE A 349 16.94 20.25 -14.58
CA PHE A 349 16.54 19.15 -15.46
C PHE A 349 17.34 17.90 -15.15
N LEU A 350 16.67 16.77 -15.27
CA LEU A 350 17.32 15.47 -15.29
C LEU A 350 18.02 15.25 -16.65
N ASP A 351 18.99 14.35 -16.71
CA ASP A 351 19.67 14.00 -17.97
C ASP A 351 18.84 13.08 -18.88
N THR A 352 17.53 13.03 -18.64
CA THR A 352 16.55 12.22 -19.37
C THR A 352 15.60 13.09 -20.18
N LEU A 353 15.14 12.55 -21.31
CA LEU A 353 14.09 13.17 -22.12
C LEU A 353 12.73 12.59 -21.74
N ASP A 354 11.74 13.43 -21.53
CA ASP A 354 10.36 12.98 -21.39
C ASP A 354 9.92 12.33 -22.73
N PRO A 355 9.54 11.05 -22.73
CA PRO A 355 9.20 10.32 -23.95
C PRO A 355 7.97 10.89 -24.68
N ARG A 356 7.12 11.65 -23.99
CA ARG A 356 5.90 12.28 -24.54
C ARG A 356 6.22 13.59 -25.24
N THR A 357 7.08 14.41 -24.65
CA THR A 357 7.41 15.74 -25.16
C THR A 357 8.73 15.78 -25.93
N ARG A 358 9.60 14.76 -25.77
CA ARG A 358 10.98 14.69 -26.29
C ARG A 358 11.87 15.85 -25.82
N LYS A 359 11.48 16.53 -24.74
CA LYS A 359 12.26 17.58 -24.08
C LYS A 359 12.91 17.02 -22.82
N ARG A 360 13.96 17.67 -22.31
CA ARG A 360 14.58 17.29 -21.02
C ARG A 360 13.49 17.30 -19.94
N MET A 361 13.49 16.25 -19.12
CA MET A 361 12.55 16.11 -18.00
C MET A 361 12.97 17.08 -16.90
N PRO A 362 12.08 17.97 -16.42
CA PRO A 362 12.40 18.80 -15.26
C PRO A 362 12.59 17.92 -14.02
N ASN A 363 13.54 18.30 -13.17
CA ASN A 363 13.76 17.61 -11.90
C ASN A 363 12.53 17.83 -10.99
N PRO A 364 11.80 16.79 -10.59
CA PRO A 364 10.63 16.94 -9.74
C PRO A 364 10.98 17.11 -8.26
N ALA A 365 12.26 17.12 -7.89
CA ALA A 365 12.70 17.14 -6.51
C ALA A 365 13.49 18.41 -6.16
N ILE A 366 13.36 18.81 -4.90
CA ILE A 366 14.20 19.85 -4.28
C ILE A 366 14.75 19.34 -2.95
N GLU A 367 15.88 19.91 -2.54
CA GLU A 367 16.49 19.62 -1.26
C GLU A 367 16.33 20.82 -0.32
N LEU A 368 15.93 20.55 0.94
CA LEU A 368 15.87 21.55 2.00
C LEU A 368 16.84 21.16 3.12
N ALA A 369 17.36 22.16 3.81
CA ALA A 369 18.24 21.94 4.96
C ALA A 369 17.53 21.14 6.07
N GLY A 370 18.29 20.39 6.87
CA GLY A 370 17.73 19.57 7.96
C GLY A 370 17.03 20.37 9.04
N ASP A 371 17.40 21.61 9.23
CA ASP A 371 16.83 22.61 10.14
C ASP A 371 15.84 23.56 9.47
N ALA A 372 15.41 23.26 8.22
CA ALA A 372 14.43 24.09 7.52
C ALA A 372 13.15 24.26 8.36
N PRO A 373 12.72 25.50 8.60
CA PRO A 373 11.53 25.77 9.40
C PRO A 373 10.24 25.40 8.66
N ALA A 374 9.16 25.27 9.41
CA ALA A 374 7.84 25.15 8.81
C ALA A 374 7.54 26.38 7.94
N ALA A 375 7.13 26.13 6.68
CA ALA A 375 6.90 27.18 5.70
C ALA A 375 5.93 26.74 4.62
N THR A 376 5.49 27.66 3.77
CA THR A 376 4.77 27.35 2.55
C THR A 376 5.76 27.33 1.39
N ILE A 377 5.81 26.22 0.66
CA ILE A 377 6.53 26.10 -0.60
C ILE A 377 5.54 26.50 -1.70
N GLN A 378 5.88 27.54 -2.44
CA GLN A 378 5.15 27.92 -3.63
C GLN A 378 5.76 27.23 -4.85
N ILE A 379 4.98 26.43 -5.56
CA ILE A 379 5.42 25.73 -6.76
C ILE A 379 4.63 26.21 -7.98
N ARG A 380 5.31 26.34 -9.11
CA ARG A 380 4.70 26.59 -10.41
C ARG A 380 5.39 25.73 -11.46
N TYR A 381 4.69 25.38 -12.52
CA TYR A 381 5.27 24.60 -13.60
C TYR A 381 4.77 25.11 -14.96
N VAL A 382 5.57 24.88 -15.99
CA VAL A 382 5.18 25.11 -17.38
C VAL A 382 4.60 23.80 -17.91
N ASP A 383 3.36 23.81 -18.34
CA ASP A 383 2.69 22.63 -18.88
C ASP A 383 3.15 22.29 -20.32
N ALA A 384 2.60 21.22 -20.89
CA ALA A 384 2.95 20.76 -22.24
C ALA A 384 2.62 21.78 -23.34
N SER A 385 1.66 22.70 -23.11
CA SER A 385 1.29 23.78 -24.04
C SER A 385 2.24 24.97 -23.96
N GLY A 386 3.07 25.04 -22.92
CA GLY A 386 3.97 26.14 -22.64
C GLY A 386 3.38 27.21 -21.73
N GLU A 387 2.19 26.96 -21.16
CA GLU A 387 1.55 27.88 -20.22
C GLU A 387 2.03 27.65 -18.78
N MET A 388 2.17 28.76 -18.03
CA MET A 388 2.59 28.72 -16.62
C MET A 388 1.39 28.42 -15.73
N GLN A 389 1.48 27.32 -14.99
CA GLN A 389 0.50 26.88 -14.01
C GLN A 389 0.95 27.23 -12.58
N GLY A 390 0.04 27.69 -11.74
CA GLY A 390 0.32 28.07 -10.36
C GLY A 390 0.47 29.59 -10.13
N PRO A 391 1.07 30.03 -9.01
CA PRO A 391 1.71 29.21 -7.99
C PRO A 391 0.72 28.42 -7.12
N PHE A 392 1.11 27.18 -6.78
CA PHE A 392 0.38 26.31 -5.88
C PHE A 392 1.06 26.31 -4.50
N PRO A 393 0.35 26.62 -3.41
CA PRO A 393 0.91 26.59 -2.07
C PRO A 393 0.93 25.17 -1.53
N ILE A 394 2.11 24.72 -1.07
CA ILE A 394 2.30 23.44 -0.40
C ILE A 394 2.86 23.72 0.99
N ARG A 395 2.17 23.28 2.02
CA ARG A 395 2.63 23.45 3.40
C ARG A 395 3.72 22.41 3.72
N PHE A 396 4.90 22.90 4.07
CA PHE A 396 5.98 22.11 4.66
C PHE A 396 5.97 22.31 6.16
N ASP A 397 5.84 21.22 6.90
CA ASP A 397 5.92 21.16 8.35
C ASP A 397 6.85 20.01 8.72
N PRO A 398 8.12 20.31 9.06
CA PRO A 398 9.12 19.26 9.28
C PRO A 398 8.79 18.35 10.46
N GLU A 399 8.14 18.88 11.51
CA GLU A 399 7.74 18.06 12.65
C GLU A 399 6.62 17.09 12.25
N ALA A 400 5.58 17.58 11.59
CA ALA A 400 4.48 16.75 11.11
C ALA A 400 4.96 15.70 10.09
N ALA A 401 5.84 16.08 9.16
CA ALA A 401 6.41 15.18 8.17
C ALA A 401 7.24 14.07 8.84
N LEU A 402 8.11 14.41 9.79
CA LEU A 402 8.92 13.43 10.52
C LEU A 402 8.04 12.46 11.33
N ILE A 403 7.06 12.99 12.05
CA ILE A 403 6.13 12.18 12.85
C ILE A 403 5.38 11.21 11.93
N HIS A 404 4.91 11.67 10.79
CA HIS A 404 4.21 10.86 9.79
C HIS A 404 5.11 9.72 9.27
N ASP A 405 6.34 10.04 8.86
CA ASP A 405 7.29 9.04 8.34
C ASP A 405 7.66 8.00 9.40
N GLN A 406 7.99 8.44 10.61
CA GLN A 406 8.35 7.52 11.70
C GLN A 406 7.17 6.64 12.11
N ARG A 407 5.95 7.19 12.16
CA ARG A 407 4.76 6.41 12.42
C ARG A 407 4.56 5.32 11.36
N LYS A 408 4.66 5.67 10.08
CA LYS A 408 4.55 4.73 8.97
C LYS A 408 5.58 3.59 9.08
N ILE A 409 6.81 3.91 9.48
CA ILE A 409 7.85 2.90 9.70
C ILE A 409 7.47 1.98 10.88
N LEU A 410 7.00 2.54 12.00
CA LEU A 410 6.56 1.76 13.15
C LEU A 410 5.41 0.81 12.79
N ASP A 411 4.42 1.27 12.03
CA ASP A 411 3.29 0.44 11.60
C ASP A 411 3.76 -0.69 10.66
N MET A 412 4.63 -0.39 9.70
CA MET A 412 5.19 -1.39 8.78
C MET A 412 6.09 -2.41 9.47
N THR A 413 6.75 -2.03 10.56
CA THR A 413 7.72 -2.85 11.29
C THR A 413 7.19 -3.32 12.64
N ALA A 414 5.87 -3.41 12.79
CA ALA A 414 5.23 -3.73 14.06
C ALA A 414 5.69 -5.06 14.68
N THR A 415 6.15 -5.99 13.87
CA THR A 415 6.72 -7.28 14.34
C THR A 415 8.14 -7.16 14.89
N SER A 416 8.78 -6.00 14.74
CA SER A 416 10.18 -5.75 15.14
C SER A 416 10.31 -4.76 16.29
N TRP A 417 9.19 -4.36 16.93
CA TRP A 417 9.24 -3.40 18.04
C TRP A 417 10.08 -3.87 19.19
N LEU A 418 10.04 -5.19 19.51
CA LEU A 418 10.82 -5.82 20.55
C LEU A 418 11.65 -6.98 20.00
N SER A 419 12.83 -7.18 20.59
CA SER A 419 13.65 -8.36 20.34
C SER A 419 14.19 -8.93 21.66
N PHE A 420 14.17 -10.26 21.81
CA PHE A 420 14.67 -10.94 22.99
C PHE A 420 16.10 -11.41 22.79
N ARG A 421 16.92 -11.33 23.85
CA ARG A 421 18.27 -11.89 23.89
C ARG A 421 18.57 -12.44 25.29
N GLU A 422 19.28 -13.55 25.33
CA GLU A 422 19.86 -14.09 26.55
C GLU A 422 21.30 -13.57 26.68
N PHE A 423 21.51 -12.70 27.67
CA PHE A 423 22.84 -12.22 28.06
C PHE A 423 22.81 -11.85 29.55
N ASN A 424 23.43 -12.72 30.40
CA ASN A 424 23.37 -12.61 31.87
C ASN A 424 21.92 -12.47 32.40
N GLY A 425 21.01 -13.27 31.83
CA GLY A 425 19.57 -13.25 32.03
C GLY A 425 18.79 -12.85 30.79
N LEU A 426 17.47 -12.97 30.83
CA LEU A 426 16.60 -12.63 29.74
C LEU A 426 16.47 -11.10 29.58
N LEU A 427 16.82 -10.59 28.45
CA LEU A 427 16.68 -9.18 28.07
C LEU A 427 15.65 -9.02 26.93
N VAL A 428 14.83 -7.98 27.01
CA VAL A 428 14.02 -7.51 25.89
C VAL A 428 14.51 -6.14 25.44
N TYR A 429 14.92 -6.05 24.20
CA TYR A 429 15.39 -4.81 23.57
C TYR A 429 14.22 -4.11 22.88
N TYR A 430 14.10 -2.81 23.05
CA TYR A 430 13.16 -1.91 22.39
C TYR A 430 13.87 -0.79 21.62
N THR A 431 15.06 -1.09 21.12
CA THR A 431 15.90 -0.18 20.31
C THR A 431 15.13 0.41 19.15
N HIS A 432 14.30 -0.41 18.49
CA HIS A 432 13.47 0.01 17.37
C HIS A 432 12.49 1.12 17.75
N LEU A 433 11.78 0.98 18.87
CA LEU A 433 10.88 2.02 19.37
C LEU A 433 11.65 3.30 19.74
N MET A 434 12.87 3.18 20.25
CA MET A 434 13.72 4.33 20.56
C MET A 434 14.15 5.10 19.30
N SER A 435 14.47 4.41 18.21
CA SER A 435 14.88 5.03 16.95
C SER A 435 13.75 5.80 16.27
N TYR A 436 12.49 5.45 16.52
CA TYR A 436 11.31 6.09 15.96
C TYR A 436 10.43 6.76 17.01
N ARG A 437 11.04 7.15 18.14
CA ARG A 437 10.35 7.73 19.30
C ARG A 437 9.67 9.06 19.03
N CYS A 438 10.09 9.79 17.99
CA CYS A 438 9.49 11.08 17.67
C CYS A 438 8.02 10.97 17.23
N ALA A 439 7.58 9.83 16.72
CA ALA A 439 6.18 9.57 16.43
C ALA A 439 5.38 9.08 17.65
N ILE A 440 6.07 8.67 18.71
CA ILE A 440 5.45 8.02 19.87
C ILE A 440 5.23 9.05 20.99
N ARG A 441 4.02 9.07 21.56
CA ARG A 441 3.69 9.83 22.76
C ARG A 441 3.89 8.99 24.03
N GLU A 442 3.45 7.72 23.98
CA GLU A 442 3.55 6.78 25.12
C GLU A 442 3.72 5.36 24.60
N VAL A 443 4.55 4.58 25.29
CA VAL A 443 4.67 3.12 25.09
C VAL A 443 4.15 2.46 26.35
N ARG A 444 3.23 1.53 26.20
CA ARG A 444 2.76 0.65 27.26
C ARG A 444 3.22 -0.77 26.99
N ILE A 445 3.63 -1.48 28.03
CA ILE A 445 4.03 -2.88 27.96
C ILE A 445 3.29 -3.71 29.00
N GLY A 446 3.10 -4.99 28.70
CA GLY A 446 2.60 -6.01 29.64
C GLY A 446 3.57 -7.19 29.65
N ILE A 447 4.18 -7.48 30.80
CA ILE A 447 5.07 -8.64 30.99
C ILE A 447 4.21 -9.81 31.42
N ASP A 448 4.21 -10.90 30.61
CA ASP A 448 3.31 -12.07 30.77
C ASP A 448 1.82 -11.68 30.90
N SER A 449 1.45 -10.54 30.32
CA SER A 449 0.12 -9.98 30.32
C SER A 449 -0.29 -9.60 28.91
N ALA A 450 -1.47 -10.01 28.46
CA ALA A 450 -2.03 -9.59 27.19
C ALA A 450 -2.44 -8.10 27.17
N VAL A 451 -2.63 -7.52 28.36
CA VAL A 451 -2.98 -6.11 28.50
C VAL A 451 -1.74 -5.31 28.93
N PRO A 452 -1.25 -4.36 28.11
CA PRO A 452 -0.14 -3.48 28.44
C PRO A 452 -0.53 -2.51 29.56
N ASN A 453 -0.02 -2.73 30.77
CA ASN A 453 -0.41 -1.97 31.98
C ASN A 453 0.74 -1.13 32.57
N GLN A 454 1.95 -1.23 32.04
CA GLN A 454 3.12 -0.51 32.51
C GLN A 454 3.61 0.47 31.46
N VAL A 455 3.88 1.71 31.85
CA VAL A 455 4.46 2.71 30.94
C VAL A 455 5.96 2.49 30.84
N LEU A 456 6.45 2.30 29.62
CA LEU A 456 7.87 2.24 29.30
C LEU A 456 8.39 3.66 29.08
N LYS A 457 9.30 4.11 29.94
CA LYS A 457 9.90 5.44 29.79
C LYS A 457 10.79 5.50 28.55
N MET A 458 10.48 6.44 27.68
CA MET A 458 11.24 6.73 26.46
C MET A 458 12.01 8.04 26.62
N PRO A 459 13.22 8.17 26.02
CA PRO A 459 13.89 9.45 25.91
C PRO A 459 13.04 10.44 25.10
N SER A 460 13.23 11.74 25.32
CA SER A 460 12.59 12.78 24.51
C SER A 460 13.01 12.68 23.03
N CYS A 461 12.12 13.12 22.15
CA CYS A 461 12.45 13.30 20.75
C CYS A 461 13.47 14.44 20.59
N ASP A 462 14.53 14.19 19.82
CA ASP A 462 15.44 15.20 19.34
C ASP A 462 15.20 15.40 17.84
N MET A 463 14.67 16.57 17.46
CA MET A 463 14.37 16.89 16.06
C MET A 463 15.61 17.11 15.21
N SER A 464 16.76 17.41 15.82
CA SER A 464 18.03 17.58 15.10
C SER A 464 18.64 16.23 14.70
N ASP A 465 18.48 15.21 15.55
CA ASP A 465 18.87 13.82 15.28
C ASP A 465 17.81 12.85 15.80
N PRO A 466 16.69 12.72 15.06
CA PRO A 466 15.50 12.02 15.53
C PRO A 466 15.67 10.52 15.71
N SER A 467 16.68 9.92 15.07
CA SER A 467 16.97 8.48 15.16
C SER A 467 18.07 8.14 16.16
N ALA A 468 18.84 9.11 16.63
CA ALA A 468 19.92 8.89 17.58
C ALA A 468 19.36 8.40 18.92
N ILE A 469 19.96 7.34 19.45
CA ILE A 469 19.66 6.85 20.79
C ILE A 469 20.66 7.50 21.75
N PRO A 470 20.20 8.24 22.76
CA PRO A 470 21.10 8.86 23.75
C PRO A 470 22.03 7.84 24.36
N TYR A 471 23.32 8.17 24.51
CA TYR A 471 24.36 7.26 25.00
C TYR A 471 24.01 6.67 26.38
N GLU A 472 23.33 7.43 27.23
CA GLU A 472 22.94 7.03 28.59
C GLU A 472 21.67 6.15 28.59
N ALA A 473 20.94 6.09 27.48
CA ALA A 473 19.71 5.33 27.41
C ALA A 473 20.00 3.83 27.30
N LYS A 474 19.37 3.05 28.16
CA LYS A 474 19.43 1.60 28.12
C LYS A 474 18.27 1.10 27.25
N PRO A 475 18.50 0.65 26.00
CA PRO A 475 17.43 0.24 25.10
C PRO A 475 16.89 -1.16 25.40
N TYR A 476 16.96 -1.61 26.66
CA TYR A 476 16.50 -2.93 27.08
C TYR A 476 15.94 -2.93 28.49
N LEU A 477 15.08 -3.90 28.76
CA LEU A 477 14.65 -4.28 30.10
C LEU A 477 15.20 -5.66 30.43
N LYS A 478 15.57 -5.85 31.71
CA LYS A 478 15.90 -7.18 32.26
C LYS A 478 14.60 -7.84 32.76
N LEU A 479 14.30 -9.01 32.21
CA LEU A 479 13.10 -9.78 32.50
C LEU A 479 13.43 -10.94 33.46
N ALA A 480 12.40 -11.42 34.15
CA ALA A 480 12.52 -12.68 34.90
C ALA A 480 12.80 -13.85 33.94
N PRO A 481 13.65 -14.83 34.30
CA PRO A 481 13.93 -15.96 33.41
C PRO A 481 12.69 -16.77 33.01
N ALA A 482 11.60 -16.67 33.76
CA ALA A 482 10.34 -17.37 33.51
C ALA A 482 9.42 -16.62 32.54
N THR A 483 9.73 -15.36 32.14
CA THR A 483 8.91 -14.55 31.26
C THR A 483 8.73 -15.22 29.90
N GLN A 484 7.47 -15.36 29.47
CA GLN A 484 7.10 -16.03 28.23
C GLN A 484 6.90 -15.06 27.07
N PHE A 485 6.30 -13.89 27.34
CA PHE A 485 6.03 -12.89 26.32
C PHE A 485 5.95 -11.48 26.91
N VAL A 486 6.05 -10.49 26.02
CA VAL A 486 5.81 -9.09 26.34
C VAL A 486 4.81 -8.54 25.32
N SER A 487 3.71 -7.96 25.78
CA SER A 487 2.77 -7.21 24.96
C SER A 487 3.15 -5.74 24.91
N VAL A 488 2.85 -5.06 23.80
CA VAL A 488 3.15 -3.63 23.57
C VAL A 488 1.96 -2.94 22.92
N GLU A 489 1.66 -1.75 23.39
CA GLU A 489 0.73 -0.80 22.80
C GLU A 489 1.41 0.56 22.70
N LEU A 490 1.28 1.21 21.54
CA LEU A 490 1.80 2.54 21.29
C LEU A 490 0.65 3.55 21.27
N THR A 491 0.83 4.67 21.93
CA THR A 491 0.02 5.87 21.69
C THR A 491 0.88 6.81 20.85
N TYR A 492 0.44 7.13 19.65
CA TYR A 492 1.13 8.06 18.76
C TYR A 492 0.90 9.52 19.13
N ARG A 493 1.69 10.44 18.59
CA ARG A 493 1.56 11.88 18.88
C ARG A 493 0.27 12.50 18.36
N ASP A 494 -0.33 11.95 17.31
CA ASP A 494 -1.64 12.36 16.82
C ASP A 494 -2.81 11.89 17.71
N GLY A 495 -2.51 11.14 18.77
CA GLY A 495 -3.49 10.62 19.72
C GLY A 495 -4.07 9.26 19.36
N SER A 496 -3.78 8.74 18.17
CA SER A 496 -4.20 7.38 17.81
C SER A 496 -3.42 6.32 18.60
N VAL A 497 -3.98 5.13 18.71
CA VAL A 497 -3.42 4.01 19.48
C VAL A 497 -3.22 2.83 18.54
N SER A 498 -2.08 2.13 18.67
CA SER A 498 -1.80 0.92 17.90
C SER A 498 -2.63 -0.26 18.38
N GLU A 499 -2.71 -1.28 17.55
CA GLU A 499 -3.08 -2.61 18.06
C GLU A 499 -2.05 -3.11 19.06
N ILE A 500 -2.50 -3.92 20.04
CA ILE A 500 -1.62 -4.61 20.97
C ILE A 500 -0.85 -5.70 20.22
N LYS A 501 0.47 -5.62 20.25
CA LYS A 501 1.36 -6.66 19.68
C LYS A 501 2.03 -7.45 20.79
N SER A 502 2.12 -8.78 20.61
CA SER A 502 2.75 -9.68 21.57
C SER A 502 4.02 -10.30 20.98
N PHE A 503 5.10 -10.29 21.74
CA PHE A 503 6.43 -10.77 21.34
C PHE A 503 6.87 -11.89 22.28
N ARG A 504 7.31 -13.01 21.73
CA ARG A 504 7.74 -14.20 22.49
C ARG A 504 9.25 -14.39 22.39
N SER A 505 9.85 -14.91 23.48
CA SER A 505 11.24 -15.35 23.46
C SER A 505 11.38 -16.62 22.62
N ALA A 506 12.32 -16.66 21.67
CA ALA A 506 12.51 -17.76 20.72
C ALA A 506 12.90 -19.11 21.37
N ASN A 507 13.38 -19.10 22.63
CA ASN A 507 13.91 -20.30 23.30
C ASN A 507 12.87 -21.16 24.03
N ARG A 508 11.56 -20.91 23.89
CA ARG A 508 10.52 -21.66 24.63
C ARG A 508 9.30 -22.05 23.81
N SER A 509 9.46 -22.27 22.51
CA SER A 509 8.40 -22.88 21.69
C SER A 509 8.34 -24.41 21.73
N ASN A 510 9.19 -25.09 22.55
CA ASN A 510 9.17 -26.53 22.74
C ASN A 510 9.19 -26.85 24.26
N ASN A 511 8.01 -26.91 24.84
CA ASN A 511 7.63 -27.83 25.93
C ASN A 511 6.11 -27.90 25.99
#